data_687e7ab0c8e54e03bd0efa68c589a612
#
_entry.id   687e7ab0c8e54e03bd0efa68c589a612
#
_cell.length_a   1.000
_cell.length_b   1.000
_cell.length_c   1.000
_cell.angle_alpha   90.00
_cell.angle_beta   90.00
_cell.angle_gamma   90.00
#
_symmetry.space_group_name_H-M   'P 1'
#
loop_
_entity.id
_entity.type
_entity.pdbx_description
1 polymer ?
#
loop_
_entity_poly.entity_id
_entity_poly.type
_entity_poly.pdbx_seq_one_letter_code
_entity_poly.pdbx_strand_id
1 'polypeptide(L)'
;MLFRSHSSSLIHSTKDEEWLSKGRELLKRAEEELAVKKGVLGCLLPLSGPFSIYGEEVLKGIELGLGMHRDQTAQTGLELLIRDTKGRPEEALAALENLVIDEKIMAIIGPVSSKAAMVVAKKAQKMGVPIIALTQREGIVEEGEMIFRNFLTPSQEVESLLDVAMGQMGLKRFGILYPNNAYGRYCMNLFWDRLNDLGGTVTAVESYGVDDTDFADQIKKMVGLYYPRPASLLQKLEDMKTPEDEEESIYPEEPQPIIDFDAIFIPDSFQRVAMIAPQLAFHDVLGVQLLGTSAWQSLKLVEMAKDYIQGALFCSGFVGDSEEPGVQVFVEEYRENFDADPGILAAYGYDTIRLLKKVLSGEEIRTRKDLVQALLGSQGFEGVSGIITFDSKGEAEKEPILLTISRNKMLGFAQK
;
A
#
# COMPACT_ATOMS: atom_id res chain seq x y z
N MET A 1 -1.00 34.56 19.35
CA MET A 1 -0.82 35.76 20.21
C MET A 1 -1.75 35.73 21.44
N LEU A 2 -3.02 35.46 21.31
CA LEU A 2 -3.98 35.45 22.45
C LEU A 2 -3.59 34.46 23.57
N PHE A 3 -3.18 33.25 23.26
CA PHE A 3 -2.84 32.21 24.24
C PHE A 3 -1.63 32.58 25.10
N ARG A 4 -0.59 33.17 24.50
CA ARG A 4 0.63 33.65 25.20
C ARG A 4 0.31 34.80 26.18
N SER A 5 -0.58 35.70 25.78
CA SER A 5 -1.01 36.80 26.63
C SER A 5 -1.85 36.33 27.81
N HIS A 6 -2.75 35.35 27.62
CA HIS A 6 -3.57 34.78 28.69
C HIS A 6 -2.76 33.94 29.68
N SER A 7 -1.80 33.12 29.20
CA SER A 7 -0.94 32.32 30.07
C SER A 7 0.02 33.21 30.88
N SER A 8 0.58 34.25 30.27
CA SER A 8 1.39 35.27 30.99
C SER A 8 0.56 36.03 32.02
N SER A 9 -0.69 36.39 31.69
CA SER A 9 -1.59 37.05 32.62
C SER A 9 -1.96 36.18 33.81
N LEU A 10 -2.17 34.87 33.58
CA LEU A 10 -2.49 33.88 34.62
C LEU A 10 -1.34 33.72 35.63
N ILE A 11 -0.10 33.66 35.13
CA ILE A 11 1.10 33.54 35.96
C ILE A 11 1.31 34.80 36.83
N HIS A 12 0.91 35.99 36.37
CA HIS A 12 1.04 37.23 37.12
C HIS A 12 -0.11 37.50 38.07
N SER A 13 -1.27 36.81 37.93
CA SER A 13 -2.49 37.06 38.68
C SER A 13 -2.75 36.09 39.86
N THR A 14 -2.07 34.95 39.91
CA THR A 14 -2.28 33.94 40.95
C THR A 14 -1.05 33.73 41.81
N LYS A 15 -1.25 33.44 43.11
CA LYS A 15 -0.22 32.98 44.03
C LYS A 15 -0.32 31.48 44.33
N ASP A 16 -1.26 30.80 43.67
CA ASP A 16 -1.46 29.35 43.81
C ASP A 16 -0.41 28.58 42.99
N GLU A 17 0.36 27.75 43.66
CA GLU A 17 1.48 27.01 43.05
C GLU A 17 1.02 26.02 41.98
N GLU A 18 -0.18 25.44 42.10
CA GLU A 18 -0.74 24.52 41.10
C GLU A 18 -1.08 25.27 39.80
N TRP A 19 -1.71 26.43 39.91
CA TRP A 19 -2.03 27.29 38.77
C TRP A 19 -0.78 27.91 38.13
N LEU A 20 0.22 28.24 38.92
CA LEU A 20 1.52 28.72 38.41
C LEU A 20 2.27 27.63 37.65
N SER A 21 2.25 26.39 38.15
CA SER A 21 2.84 25.23 37.45
C SER A 21 2.14 24.99 36.12
N LYS A 22 0.81 24.96 36.12
CA LYS A 22 -0.02 24.79 34.93
C LYS A 22 0.15 25.90 33.90
N GLY A 23 0.26 27.15 34.35
CA GLY A 23 0.53 28.32 33.52
C GLY A 23 1.91 28.26 32.86
N ARG A 24 2.95 27.82 33.58
CA ARG A 24 4.31 27.63 33.00
C ARG A 24 4.36 26.49 32.00
N GLU A 25 3.65 25.39 32.25
CA GLU A 25 3.54 24.29 31.31
C GLU A 25 2.85 24.72 30.01
N LEU A 26 1.75 25.46 30.09
CA LEU A 26 1.04 25.99 28.93
C LEU A 26 1.89 26.99 28.13
N LEU A 27 2.65 27.86 28.82
CA LEU A 27 3.59 28.79 28.17
C LEU A 27 4.68 28.04 27.42
N LYS A 28 5.30 27.05 28.08
CA LYS A 28 6.32 26.21 27.48
C LYS A 28 5.81 25.50 26.22
N ARG A 29 4.62 24.90 26.29
CA ARG A 29 3.98 24.25 25.12
C ARG A 29 3.72 25.26 23.99
N ALA A 30 3.21 26.44 24.30
CA ALA A 30 2.96 27.48 23.30
C ALA A 30 4.28 27.99 22.66
N GLU A 31 5.37 28.08 23.43
CA GLU A 31 6.69 28.45 22.91
C GLU A 31 7.30 27.35 22.05
N GLU A 32 7.12 26.09 22.43
CA GLU A 32 7.53 24.91 21.63
C GLU A 32 6.75 24.83 20.30
N GLU A 33 5.43 25.03 20.32
CA GLU A 33 4.59 25.06 19.12
C GLU A 33 4.97 26.22 18.17
N LEU A 34 5.31 27.38 18.71
CA LEU A 34 5.71 28.56 17.92
C LEU A 34 7.18 28.50 17.44
N ALA A 35 7.99 27.61 18.02
CA ALA A 35 9.37 27.42 17.60
C ALA A 35 9.53 26.52 16.37
N VAL A 36 8.44 25.91 15.89
CA VAL A 36 8.45 25.02 14.71
C VAL A 36 8.80 25.81 13.46
N LYS A 37 9.71 25.28 12.67
CA LYS A 37 10.14 25.87 11.40
C LYS A 37 9.18 25.44 10.28
N LYS A 38 8.27 26.32 9.89
CA LYS A 38 7.20 26.05 8.90
C LYS A 38 7.71 25.40 7.60
N GLY A 39 8.86 25.84 7.10
CA GLY A 39 9.42 25.36 5.83
C GLY A 39 10.32 24.12 5.94
N VAL A 40 10.49 23.54 7.13
CA VAL A 40 11.41 22.41 7.34
C VAL A 40 10.62 21.12 7.52
N LEU A 41 10.85 20.14 6.64
CA LEU A 41 10.22 18.82 6.65
C LEU A 41 11.27 17.75 6.96
N GLY A 42 10.87 16.73 7.70
CA GLY A 42 11.68 15.53 7.92
C GLY A 42 11.29 14.42 6.94
N CYS A 43 12.25 13.56 6.62
CA CYS A 43 12.01 12.38 5.82
C CYS A 43 12.63 11.16 6.48
N LEU A 44 11.83 10.13 6.78
CA LEU A 44 12.25 8.87 7.40
C LEU A 44 12.19 7.75 6.39
N LEU A 45 13.30 7.46 5.72
CA LEU A 45 13.39 6.48 4.64
C LEU A 45 14.48 5.44 4.92
N PRO A 46 14.29 4.17 4.50
CA PRO A 46 15.37 3.18 4.50
C PRO A 46 16.25 3.44 3.27
N LEU A 47 17.38 4.15 3.44
CA LEU A 47 18.30 4.46 2.34
C LEU A 47 19.53 3.54 2.32
N SER A 48 19.65 2.64 3.30
CA SER A 48 20.66 1.60 3.32
C SER A 48 20.08 0.26 3.77
N GLY A 49 20.81 -0.85 3.50
CA GLY A 49 20.38 -2.21 3.80
C GLY A 49 19.40 -2.79 2.77
N PRO A 50 18.75 -3.92 3.09
CA PRO A 50 17.97 -4.70 2.12
C PRO A 50 16.69 -3.98 1.63
N PHE A 51 16.28 -2.91 2.26
CA PHE A 51 15.09 -2.13 1.92
C PHE A 51 15.42 -0.78 1.24
N SER A 52 16.70 -0.53 0.90
CA SER A 52 17.13 0.75 0.33
C SER A 52 16.43 1.10 -0.97
N ILE A 53 16.19 0.11 -1.82
CA ILE A 53 15.49 0.30 -3.10
C ILE A 53 14.13 0.99 -2.95
N TYR A 54 13.38 0.70 -1.88
CA TYR A 54 12.09 1.31 -1.62
C TYR A 54 12.22 2.76 -1.13
N GLY A 55 13.21 3.01 -0.26
CA GLY A 55 13.49 4.37 0.25
C GLY A 55 14.02 5.29 -0.83
N GLU A 56 14.92 4.79 -1.68
CA GLU A 56 15.48 5.54 -2.81
C GLU A 56 14.40 5.90 -3.83
N GLU A 57 13.48 4.98 -4.12
CA GLU A 57 12.38 5.23 -5.04
C GLU A 57 11.45 6.35 -4.52
N VAL A 58 11.07 6.32 -3.23
CA VAL A 58 10.31 7.41 -2.61
C VAL A 58 11.07 8.72 -2.67
N LEU A 59 12.37 8.71 -2.35
CA LEU A 59 13.20 9.90 -2.34
C LEU A 59 13.25 10.58 -3.71
N LYS A 60 13.47 9.81 -4.77
CA LYS A 60 13.44 10.32 -6.15
C LYS A 60 12.12 11.00 -6.50
N GLY A 61 10.99 10.42 -6.09
CA GLY A 61 9.68 11.04 -6.24
C GLY A 61 9.57 12.38 -5.49
N ILE A 62 10.06 12.43 -4.25
CA ILE A 62 10.08 13.66 -3.44
C ILE A 62 10.94 14.73 -4.09
N GLU A 63 12.15 14.39 -4.56
CA GLU A 63 13.07 15.33 -5.24
C GLU A 63 12.44 15.96 -6.47
N LEU A 64 11.74 15.16 -7.31
CA LEU A 64 10.98 15.67 -8.44
C LEU A 64 9.84 16.59 -8.01
N GLY A 65 9.05 16.20 -7.01
CA GLY A 65 7.94 16.98 -6.51
C GLY A 65 8.36 18.32 -5.89
N LEU A 66 9.56 18.38 -5.33
CA LEU A 66 10.21 19.65 -4.89
C LEU A 66 10.70 20.49 -6.07
N GLY A 67 10.93 19.88 -7.24
CA GLY A 67 11.52 20.55 -8.39
C GLY A 67 13.04 20.74 -8.27
N MET A 68 13.73 19.85 -7.53
CA MET A 68 15.18 19.98 -7.28
C MET A 68 16.01 19.81 -8.56
N HIS A 69 15.47 19.20 -9.58
CA HIS A 69 16.10 18.97 -10.89
C HIS A 69 15.74 20.06 -11.93
N ARG A 70 14.81 20.94 -11.62
CA ARG A 70 14.52 22.13 -12.42
C ARG A 70 15.47 23.24 -12.00
N ASP A 71 15.74 24.24 -12.87
CA ASP A 71 16.68 25.34 -12.65
C ASP A 71 16.79 25.80 -11.19
N GLN A 72 18.03 25.87 -10.68
CA GLN A 72 18.39 26.20 -9.28
C GLN A 72 17.84 27.53 -8.76
N THR A 73 17.11 28.29 -9.56
CA THR A 73 16.51 29.59 -9.20
C THR A 73 15.16 29.49 -8.51
N ALA A 74 14.51 28.33 -8.58
CA ALA A 74 13.23 28.11 -7.90
C ALA A 74 13.48 27.76 -6.42
N GLN A 75 13.63 28.77 -5.56
CA GLN A 75 13.56 28.58 -4.10
C GLN A 75 12.19 28.02 -3.76
N THR A 76 12.13 26.71 -3.46
CA THR A 76 10.88 26.03 -3.11
C THR A 76 10.29 26.51 -1.79
N GLY A 77 11.05 27.25 -0.99
CA GLY A 77 10.67 27.66 0.37
C GLY A 77 10.59 26.49 1.36
N LEU A 78 10.88 25.26 0.91
CA LEU A 78 10.89 24.06 1.74
C LEU A 78 12.31 23.49 1.82
N GLU A 79 12.72 23.13 3.03
CA GLU A 79 13.94 22.39 3.35
C GLU A 79 13.57 20.96 3.74
N LEU A 80 14.24 19.96 3.15
CA LEU A 80 14.01 18.55 3.45
C LEU A 80 15.20 17.95 4.21
N LEU A 81 14.96 17.48 5.43
CA LEU A 81 15.95 16.82 6.27
C LEU A 81 15.77 15.31 6.22
N ILE A 82 16.62 14.64 5.46
CA ILE A 82 16.53 13.20 5.23
C ILE A 82 17.29 12.45 6.33
N ARG A 83 16.70 11.38 6.85
CA ARG A 83 17.31 10.45 7.81
C ARG A 83 17.14 9.01 7.33
N ASP A 84 18.26 8.28 7.29
CA ASP A 84 18.27 6.86 6.95
C ASP A 84 17.82 6.04 8.15
N THR A 85 16.70 5.33 7.99
CA THR A 85 16.13 4.44 9.01
C THR A 85 16.68 3.03 8.95
N LYS A 86 17.43 2.68 7.90
CA LYS A 86 17.93 1.31 7.61
C LYS A 86 16.82 0.25 7.64
N GLY A 87 15.55 0.67 7.54
CA GLY A 87 14.37 -0.19 7.69
C GLY A 87 14.14 -0.73 9.10
N ARG A 88 14.83 -0.16 10.13
CA ARG A 88 14.78 -0.62 11.53
C ARG A 88 14.00 0.35 12.43
N PRO A 89 13.14 -0.18 13.32
CA PRO A 89 12.34 0.64 14.24
C PRO A 89 13.19 1.55 15.15
N GLU A 90 14.31 1.06 15.68
CA GLU A 90 15.16 1.78 16.60
C GLU A 90 15.81 3.00 15.93
N GLU A 91 16.33 2.82 14.73
CA GLU A 91 16.92 3.90 13.93
C GLU A 91 15.87 4.94 13.55
N ALA A 92 14.67 4.49 13.17
CA ALA A 92 13.56 5.38 12.84
C ALA A 92 13.10 6.22 14.03
N LEU A 93 13.05 5.65 15.25
CA LEU A 93 12.70 6.38 16.46
C LEU A 93 13.78 7.41 16.85
N ALA A 94 15.06 7.05 16.78
CA ALA A 94 16.15 7.98 17.05
C ALA A 94 16.17 9.15 16.05
N ALA A 95 15.95 8.86 14.77
CA ALA A 95 15.84 9.84 13.72
C ALA A 95 14.63 10.79 13.92
N LEU A 96 13.48 10.23 14.31
CA LEU A 96 12.30 11.02 14.67
C LEU A 96 12.59 12.01 15.80
N GLU A 97 13.19 11.54 16.89
CA GLU A 97 13.51 12.39 18.05
C GLU A 97 14.44 13.54 17.66
N ASN A 98 15.50 13.25 16.90
CA ASN A 98 16.43 14.29 16.40
C ASN A 98 15.68 15.32 15.54
N LEU A 99 14.89 14.90 14.56
CA LEU A 99 14.16 15.80 13.68
C LEU A 99 13.18 16.70 14.43
N VAL A 100 12.49 16.17 15.44
CA VAL A 100 11.47 16.91 16.18
C VAL A 100 12.07 17.85 17.21
N ILE A 101 13.08 17.42 17.97
CA ILE A 101 13.65 18.15 19.11
C ILE A 101 14.69 19.14 18.64
N ASP A 102 15.66 18.68 17.85
CA ASP A 102 16.82 19.50 17.47
C ASP A 102 16.50 20.38 16.26
N GLU A 103 15.86 19.81 15.25
CA GLU A 103 15.59 20.50 13.98
C GLU A 103 14.26 21.27 13.97
N LYS A 104 13.32 20.93 14.87
CA LYS A 104 12.00 21.59 15.02
C LYS A 104 11.19 21.59 13.74
N ILE A 105 11.17 20.46 13.04
CA ILE A 105 10.47 20.28 11.77
C ILE A 105 8.96 20.46 11.89
N MET A 106 8.32 20.80 10.79
CA MET A 106 6.85 20.96 10.70
C MET A 106 6.14 19.61 10.59
N ALA A 107 6.60 18.71 9.71
CA ALA A 107 6.01 17.41 9.45
C ALA A 107 7.06 16.41 8.99
N ILE A 108 6.67 15.13 8.93
CA ILE A 108 7.49 14.01 8.46
C ILE A 108 6.82 13.30 7.29
N ILE A 109 7.59 12.97 6.27
CA ILE A 109 7.23 12.01 5.20
C ILE A 109 7.84 10.67 5.54
N GLY A 110 7.02 9.61 5.48
CA GLY A 110 7.41 8.26 5.92
C GLY A 110 6.95 7.95 7.35
N PRO A 111 7.30 6.80 7.89
CA PRO A 111 8.17 5.78 7.31
C PRO A 111 7.50 4.95 6.21
N VAL A 112 8.34 4.23 5.43
CA VAL A 112 7.90 3.25 4.43
C VAL A 112 7.78 1.85 5.06
N SER A 113 8.71 1.50 5.94
CA SER A 113 8.75 0.18 6.58
C SER A 113 7.55 -0.08 7.48
N SER A 114 6.77 -1.11 7.18
CA SER A 114 5.63 -1.55 8.02
C SER A 114 6.02 -1.90 9.46
N LYS A 115 7.26 -2.36 9.68
CA LYS A 115 7.78 -2.65 11.02
C LYS A 115 8.03 -1.39 11.85
N ALA A 116 8.52 -0.33 11.21
CA ALA A 116 8.79 0.95 11.88
C ALA A 116 7.52 1.80 12.01
N ALA A 117 6.55 1.66 11.12
CA ALA A 117 5.39 2.55 11.01
C ALA A 117 4.62 2.69 12.33
N MET A 118 4.27 1.60 12.97
CA MET A 118 3.47 1.62 14.20
C MET A 118 4.20 2.30 15.37
N VAL A 119 5.49 1.99 15.56
CA VAL A 119 6.27 2.58 16.68
C VAL A 119 6.56 4.06 16.45
N VAL A 120 6.80 4.44 15.18
CA VAL A 120 6.98 5.84 14.79
C VAL A 120 5.68 6.62 14.96
N ALA A 121 4.53 6.08 14.52
CA ALA A 121 3.23 6.71 14.68
C ALA A 121 2.91 6.99 16.16
N LYS A 122 3.03 5.98 17.04
CA LYS A 122 2.85 6.16 18.49
C LYS A 122 3.73 7.25 19.08
N LYS A 123 4.99 7.30 18.67
CA LYS A 123 5.94 8.30 19.16
C LYS A 123 5.64 9.69 18.60
N ALA A 124 5.35 9.79 17.31
CA ALA A 124 5.00 11.04 16.63
C ALA A 124 3.75 11.69 17.24
N GLN A 125 2.71 10.89 17.51
CA GLN A 125 1.51 11.35 18.22
C GLN A 125 1.85 11.95 19.59
N LYS A 126 2.70 11.26 20.38
CA LYS A 126 3.12 11.76 21.71
C LYS A 126 3.95 13.04 21.62
N MET A 127 4.73 13.21 20.56
CA MET A 127 5.56 14.39 20.34
C MET A 127 4.80 15.52 19.62
N GLY A 128 3.55 15.30 19.22
CA GLY A 128 2.73 16.29 18.51
C GLY A 128 3.32 16.70 17.16
N VAL A 129 3.89 15.75 16.41
CA VAL A 129 4.40 15.99 15.06
C VAL A 129 3.59 15.23 14.02
N PRO A 130 3.06 15.91 12.99
CA PRO A 130 2.34 15.24 11.92
C PRO A 130 3.28 14.36 11.11
N ILE A 131 2.83 13.14 10.79
CA ILE A 131 3.50 12.26 9.83
C ILE A 131 2.54 11.88 8.70
N ILE A 132 3.07 11.77 7.50
CA ILE A 132 2.39 11.14 6.37
C ILE A 132 3.17 9.87 6.03
N ALA A 133 2.70 8.75 6.54
CA ALA A 133 3.33 7.45 6.34
C ALA A 133 3.04 6.93 4.92
N LEU A 134 4.05 6.31 4.32
CA LEU A 134 3.99 5.69 2.99
C LEU A 134 4.13 4.18 3.12
N THR A 135 3.14 3.54 3.76
CA THR A 135 3.22 2.14 4.15
C THR A 135 1.89 1.40 3.97
N GLN A 136 1.96 0.11 3.63
CA GLN A 136 0.80 -0.78 3.59
C GLN A 136 0.24 -1.12 4.99
N ARG A 137 0.94 -0.73 6.08
CA ARG A 137 0.51 -1.06 7.44
C ARG A 137 -0.77 -0.31 7.79
N GLU A 138 -1.88 -1.03 7.84
CA GLU A 138 -3.17 -0.51 8.31
C GLU A 138 -3.20 -0.31 9.84
N GLY A 139 -4.17 0.50 10.30
CA GLY A 139 -4.38 0.78 11.72
C GLY A 139 -3.41 1.80 12.32
N ILE A 140 -2.45 2.34 11.57
CA ILE A 140 -1.52 3.34 12.13
C ILE A 140 -2.20 4.69 12.39
N VAL A 141 -3.21 5.06 11.62
CA VAL A 141 -3.96 6.31 11.78
C VAL A 141 -4.81 6.32 13.06
N GLU A 142 -5.07 5.14 13.63
CA GLU A 142 -5.78 5.01 14.91
C GLU A 142 -4.93 5.45 16.11
N GLU A 143 -3.61 5.66 15.92
CA GLU A 143 -2.72 6.13 16.98
C GLU A 143 -2.94 7.60 17.34
N GLY A 144 -3.64 8.39 16.49
CA GLY A 144 -4.11 9.72 16.80
C GLY A 144 -4.10 10.71 15.65
N GLU A 145 -4.53 11.93 15.95
CA GLU A 145 -4.78 13.02 14.98
C GLU A 145 -3.54 13.51 14.20
N MET A 146 -2.32 13.22 14.68
CA MET A 146 -1.08 13.59 14.00
C MET A 146 -0.67 12.60 12.91
N ILE A 147 -1.43 11.52 12.73
CA ILE A 147 -1.00 10.40 11.88
C ILE A 147 -1.84 10.37 10.61
N PHE A 148 -1.17 10.51 9.49
CA PHE A 148 -1.74 10.37 8.16
C PHE A 148 -1.07 9.22 7.42
N ARG A 149 -1.80 8.60 6.49
CA ARG A 149 -1.25 7.59 5.60
C ARG A 149 -1.68 7.86 4.16
N ASN A 150 -0.70 8.03 3.27
CA ASN A 150 -0.92 8.14 1.83
C ASN A 150 -0.42 6.88 1.13
N PHE A 151 -1.22 5.83 1.20
CA PHE A 151 -0.88 4.53 0.59
C PHE A 151 -2.15 3.75 0.27
N LEU A 152 -2.14 3.00 -0.82
CA LEU A 152 -3.22 2.06 -1.14
C LEU A 152 -3.24 0.93 -0.11
N THR A 153 -4.40 0.63 0.44
CA THR A 153 -4.54 -0.36 1.50
C THR A 153 -4.98 -1.72 0.94
N PRO A 154 -4.58 -2.83 1.59
CA PRO A 154 -5.11 -4.13 1.24
C PRO A 154 -6.66 -4.20 1.29
N SER A 155 -7.29 -3.45 2.19
CA SER A 155 -8.76 -3.38 2.27
C SER A 155 -9.36 -2.75 1.01
N GLN A 156 -8.81 -1.62 0.54
CA GLN A 156 -9.24 -0.97 -0.70
C GLN A 156 -8.98 -1.85 -1.93
N GLU A 157 -7.83 -2.55 -1.97
CA GLU A 157 -7.50 -3.48 -3.05
C GLU A 157 -8.50 -4.64 -3.12
N VAL A 158 -8.77 -5.31 -2.00
CA VAL A 158 -9.68 -6.45 -1.93
C VAL A 158 -11.12 -6.03 -2.28
N GLU A 159 -11.57 -4.88 -1.78
CA GLU A 159 -12.90 -4.37 -2.08
C GLU A 159 -13.07 -4.12 -3.58
N SER A 160 -12.18 -3.35 -4.18
CA SER A 160 -12.23 -3.05 -5.62
C SER A 160 -12.11 -4.31 -6.48
N LEU A 161 -11.25 -5.25 -6.08
CA LEU A 161 -11.06 -6.52 -6.80
C LEU A 161 -12.33 -7.38 -6.79
N LEU A 162 -12.99 -7.50 -5.63
CA LEU A 162 -14.22 -8.28 -5.47
C LEU A 162 -15.42 -7.60 -6.16
N ASP A 163 -15.51 -6.28 -6.13
CA ASP A 163 -16.57 -5.54 -6.84
C ASP A 163 -16.55 -5.83 -8.33
N VAL A 164 -15.36 -5.94 -8.93
CA VAL A 164 -15.23 -6.30 -10.35
C VAL A 164 -15.40 -7.80 -10.56
N ALA A 165 -14.72 -8.64 -9.77
CA ALA A 165 -14.78 -10.09 -9.95
C ALA A 165 -16.21 -10.63 -9.77
N MET A 166 -16.94 -10.18 -8.77
CA MET A 166 -18.31 -10.61 -8.52
C MET A 166 -19.35 -9.82 -9.29
N GLY A 167 -19.22 -8.47 -9.30
CA GLY A 167 -20.23 -7.60 -9.88
C GLY A 167 -20.21 -7.57 -11.40
N GLN A 168 -19.03 -7.48 -12.02
CA GLN A 168 -18.91 -7.35 -13.48
C GLN A 168 -18.63 -8.68 -14.16
N MET A 169 -17.76 -9.53 -13.56
CA MET A 169 -17.41 -10.83 -14.14
C MET A 169 -18.37 -11.96 -13.71
N GLY A 170 -19.19 -11.73 -12.67
CA GLY A 170 -20.18 -12.70 -12.18
C GLY A 170 -19.60 -13.93 -11.47
N LEU A 171 -18.34 -13.85 -11.02
CA LEU A 171 -17.67 -14.94 -10.32
C LEU A 171 -18.23 -15.10 -8.91
N LYS A 172 -18.36 -16.35 -8.42
CA LYS A 172 -19.00 -16.63 -7.12
C LYS A 172 -18.20 -17.55 -6.22
N ARG A 173 -17.36 -18.40 -6.78
CA ARG A 173 -16.57 -19.40 -6.07
C ARG A 173 -15.10 -19.07 -6.20
N PHE A 174 -14.41 -19.03 -5.07
CA PHE A 174 -13.03 -18.56 -5.05
C PHE A 174 -12.11 -19.54 -4.33
N GLY A 175 -10.92 -19.74 -4.89
CA GLY A 175 -9.79 -20.33 -4.22
C GLY A 175 -8.90 -19.23 -3.63
N ILE A 176 -8.19 -19.55 -2.54
CA ILE A 176 -7.17 -18.66 -1.96
C ILE A 176 -5.88 -19.44 -1.79
N LEU A 177 -4.79 -18.97 -2.38
CA LEU A 177 -3.46 -19.54 -2.24
C LEU A 177 -2.50 -18.46 -1.73
N TYR A 178 -2.03 -18.59 -0.47
CA TYR A 178 -1.38 -17.47 0.20
C TYR A 178 -0.08 -17.86 0.93
N PRO A 179 0.90 -16.93 1.06
CA PRO A 179 2.11 -17.17 1.85
C PRO A 179 1.79 -17.20 3.34
N ASN A 180 2.35 -18.17 4.07
CA ASN A 180 2.15 -18.31 5.51
C ASN A 180 2.99 -17.31 6.31
N ASN A 181 2.76 -16.02 6.08
CA ASN A 181 3.32 -14.90 6.84
C ASN A 181 2.21 -13.97 7.34
N ALA A 182 2.57 -12.89 8.02
CA ALA A 182 1.59 -11.96 8.56
C ALA A 182 0.74 -11.28 7.49
N TYR A 183 1.35 -10.88 6.35
CA TYR A 183 0.66 -10.23 5.24
C TYR A 183 -0.30 -11.19 4.52
N GLY A 184 0.18 -12.39 4.17
CA GLY A 184 -0.66 -13.37 3.47
C GLY A 184 -1.89 -13.79 4.30
N ARG A 185 -1.70 -14.05 5.60
CA ARG A 185 -2.82 -14.35 6.51
C ARG A 185 -3.80 -13.18 6.64
N TYR A 186 -3.28 -11.95 6.70
CA TYR A 186 -4.13 -10.76 6.77
C TYR A 186 -4.98 -10.61 5.51
N CYS A 187 -4.36 -10.66 4.33
CA CYS A 187 -5.08 -10.55 3.05
C CYS A 187 -6.07 -11.71 2.84
N MET A 188 -5.71 -12.94 3.23
CA MET A 188 -6.59 -14.11 3.17
C MET A 188 -7.85 -13.90 4.00
N ASN A 189 -7.71 -13.49 5.27
CA ASN A 189 -8.87 -13.23 6.14
C ASN A 189 -9.73 -12.10 5.58
N LEU A 190 -9.11 -10.99 5.18
CA LEU A 190 -9.79 -9.83 4.62
C LEU A 190 -10.60 -10.20 3.37
N PHE A 191 -9.99 -10.96 2.45
CA PHE A 191 -10.65 -11.41 1.23
C PHE A 191 -11.81 -12.35 1.55
N TRP A 192 -11.61 -13.31 2.48
CA TRP A 192 -12.64 -14.25 2.89
C TRP A 192 -13.82 -13.55 3.55
N ASP A 193 -13.57 -12.66 4.50
CA ASP A 193 -14.63 -11.94 5.22
C ASP A 193 -15.44 -11.08 4.23
N ARG A 194 -14.76 -10.29 3.38
CA ARG A 194 -15.44 -9.44 2.41
C ARG A 194 -16.21 -10.24 1.36
N LEU A 195 -15.64 -11.36 0.90
CA LEU A 195 -16.33 -12.28 -0.03
C LEU A 195 -17.63 -12.82 0.56
N ASN A 196 -17.59 -13.26 1.83
CA ASN A 196 -18.80 -13.75 2.53
C ASN A 196 -19.87 -12.66 2.66
N ASP A 197 -19.47 -11.43 2.99
CA ASP A 197 -20.40 -10.29 3.08
C ASP A 197 -21.10 -10.00 1.75
N LEU A 198 -20.41 -10.25 0.64
CA LEU A 198 -20.96 -10.11 -0.72
C LEU A 198 -21.72 -11.33 -1.21
N GLY A 199 -21.80 -12.41 -0.41
CA GLY A 199 -22.51 -13.65 -0.75
C GLY A 199 -21.74 -14.58 -1.69
N GLY A 200 -20.43 -14.42 -1.83
CA GLY A 200 -19.55 -15.38 -2.51
C GLY A 200 -19.13 -16.53 -1.59
N THR A 201 -18.39 -17.48 -2.13
CA THR A 201 -17.96 -18.69 -1.40
C THR A 201 -16.49 -18.99 -1.63
N VAL A 202 -15.73 -19.25 -0.55
CA VAL A 202 -14.41 -19.84 -0.63
C VAL A 202 -14.55 -21.36 -0.67
N THR A 203 -14.11 -21.98 -1.77
CA THR A 203 -14.22 -23.45 -1.97
C THR A 203 -12.89 -24.16 -1.70
N ALA A 204 -11.75 -23.47 -1.85
CA ALA A 204 -10.44 -24.02 -1.58
C ALA A 204 -9.54 -22.96 -0.92
N VAL A 205 -8.75 -23.35 0.09
CA VAL A 205 -7.77 -22.44 0.71
C VAL A 205 -6.54 -23.25 1.14
N GLU A 206 -5.37 -22.81 0.66
CA GLU A 206 -4.10 -23.41 1.03
C GLU A 206 -3.03 -22.35 1.28
N SER A 207 -2.11 -22.66 2.18
CA SER A 207 -0.96 -21.80 2.48
C SER A 207 0.34 -22.50 2.15
N TYR A 208 1.36 -21.71 1.78
CA TYR A 208 2.70 -22.19 1.52
C TYR A 208 3.75 -21.44 2.34
N GLY A 209 4.92 -22.05 2.49
CA GLY A 209 6.06 -21.42 3.19
C GLY A 209 6.64 -20.25 2.36
N VAL A 210 7.11 -19.23 3.06
CA VAL A 210 7.65 -18.01 2.41
C VAL A 210 8.88 -18.27 1.53
N ASP A 211 9.57 -19.38 1.76
CA ASP A 211 10.75 -19.80 0.99
C ASP A 211 10.46 -20.91 -0.03
N ASP A 212 9.20 -21.40 -0.09
CA ASP A 212 8.81 -22.48 -0.99
C ASP A 212 8.92 -22.01 -2.45
N THR A 213 9.39 -22.89 -3.31
CA THR A 213 9.48 -22.71 -4.78
C THR A 213 8.66 -23.73 -5.53
N ASP A 214 8.23 -24.79 -4.84
CA ASP A 214 7.35 -25.86 -5.32
C ASP A 214 6.01 -25.74 -4.59
N PHE A 215 4.92 -25.63 -5.35
CA PHE A 215 3.55 -25.44 -4.87
C PHE A 215 2.63 -26.62 -5.23
N ALA A 216 3.23 -27.72 -5.72
CA ALA A 216 2.49 -28.89 -6.20
C ALA A 216 1.54 -29.46 -5.13
N ASP A 217 1.99 -29.59 -3.88
CA ASP A 217 1.18 -30.15 -2.80
C ASP A 217 -0.03 -29.26 -2.50
N GLN A 218 0.15 -27.94 -2.44
CA GLN A 218 -0.93 -27.00 -2.20
C GLN A 218 -1.94 -27.01 -3.36
N ILE A 219 -1.46 -26.96 -4.60
CA ILE A 219 -2.30 -27.00 -5.79
C ILE A 219 -3.10 -28.32 -5.82
N LYS A 220 -2.43 -29.47 -5.61
CA LYS A 220 -3.11 -30.77 -5.56
C LYS A 220 -4.18 -30.86 -4.46
N LYS A 221 -3.95 -30.22 -3.30
CA LYS A 221 -4.96 -30.13 -2.22
C LYS A 221 -6.17 -29.32 -2.66
N MET A 222 -5.94 -28.16 -3.28
CA MET A 222 -7.00 -27.29 -3.77
C MET A 222 -7.93 -27.99 -4.78
N VAL A 223 -7.39 -28.89 -5.59
CA VAL A 223 -8.15 -29.57 -6.67
C VAL A 223 -8.43 -31.05 -6.42
N GLY A 224 -8.27 -31.51 -5.17
CA GLY A 224 -8.61 -32.87 -4.75
C GLY A 224 -7.73 -33.98 -5.36
N LEU A 225 -6.47 -33.68 -5.67
CA LEU A 225 -5.48 -34.65 -6.17
C LEU A 225 -4.49 -35.13 -5.11
N TYR A 226 -4.46 -34.49 -3.95
CA TYR A 226 -3.46 -34.79 -2.91
C TYR A 226 -3.83 -36.01 -2.06
N TYR A 227 -5.09 -36.12 -1.68
CA TYR A 227 -5.60 -37.23 -0.88
C TYR A 227 -6.37 -38.25 -1.76
N PRO A 228 -6.36 -39.55 -1.40
CA PRO A 228 -7.19 -40.53 -2.07
C PRO A 228 -8.66 -40.10 -2.06
N ARG A 229 -9.31 -40.13 -3.21
CA ARG A 229 -10.72 -39.78 -3.33
C ARG A 229 -11.61 -40.83 -2.69
N PRO A 230 -12.66 -40.47 -1.93
CA PRO A 230 -13.63 -41.38 -1.41
C PRO A 230 -14.31 -42.17 -2.54
N ALA A 231 -14.62 -43.49 -2.31
CA ALA A 231 -15.26 -44.33 -3.31
C ALA A 231 -16.59 -43.77 -3.82
N SER A 232 -17.36 -43.10 -2.96
CA SER A 232 -18.61 -42.45 -3.33
C SER A 232 -18.43 -41.25 -4.29
N LEU A 233 -17.30 -40.58 -4.24
CA LEU A 233 -16.96 -39.51 -5.19
C LEU A 233 -16.49 -40.09 -6.52
N LEU A 234 -15.66 -41.12 -6.47
CA LEU A 234 -15.20 -41.82 -7.67
C LEU A 234 -16.40 -42.36 -8.48
N GLN A 235 -17.38 -42.95 -7.80
CA GLN A 235 -18.60 -43.47 -8.47
C GLN A 235 -19.41 -42.33 -9.10
N LYS A 236 -19.56 -41.19 -8.43
CA LYS A 236 -20.24 -40.02 -9.02
C LYS A 236 -19.54 -39.47 -10.25
N LEU A 237 -18.21 -39.41 -10.23
CA LEU A 237 -17.40 -38.96 -11.36
C LEU A 237 -17.51 -39.94 -12.54
N GLU A 238 -17.53 -41.22 -12.26
CA GLU A 238 -17.76 -42.28 -13.27
C GLU A 238 -19.15 -42.15 -13.89
N ASP A 239 -20.20 -41.97 -13.08
CA ASP A 239 -21.59 -41.79 -13.53
C ASP A 239 -21.79 -40.51 -14.37
N MET A 240 -20.87 -39.53 -14.30
CA MET A 240 -20.90 -38.30 -15.06
C MET A 240 -20.14 -38.36 -16.39
N LYS A 241 -19.36 -39.43 -16.64
CA LYS A 241 -18.64 -39.62 -17.91
C LYS A 241 -19.63 -39.79 -19.07
N THR A 242 -19.32 -39.17 -20.20
CA THR A 242 -20.06 -39.35 -21.45
C THR A 242 -19.46 -40.49 -22.26
N PRO A 243 -20.19 -41.08 -23.21
CA PRO A 243 -19.65 -42.15 -24.11
C PRO A 243 -18.44 -41.67 -24.94
N GLU A 244 -18.30 -40.36 -25.15
CA GLU A 244 -17.16 -39.77 -25.87
C GLU A 244 -15.89 -39.79 -25.01
N ASP A 245 -16.01 -39.73 -23.68
CA ASP A 245 -14.90 -39.79 -22.73
C ASP A 245 -14.31 -41.21 -22.59
N GLU A 246 -15.09 -42.26 -22.96
CA GLU A 246 -14.67 -43.66 -22.85
C GLU A 246 -13.80 -44.14 -24.05
N GLU A 247 -13.87 -43.46 -25.20
CA GLU A 247 -13.13 -43.88 -26.41
C GLU A 247 -11.67 -43.43 -26.45
N GLU A 248 -11.26 -42.46 -25.63
CA GLU A 248 -9.91 -41.85 -25.70
C GLU A 248 -8.83 -42.49 -24.82
N SER A 249 -9.16 -43.42 -23.89
CA SER A 249 -8.19 -43.85 -22.88
C SER A 249 -7.76 -45.33 -23.01
N ILE A 250 -6.61 -45.56 -23.63
CA ILE A 250 -5.89 -46.89 -23.64
C ILE A 250 -5.05 -47.07 -22.35
N TYR A 251 -4.90 -46.06 -21.51
CA TYR A 251 -4.12 -46.07 -20.26
C TYR A 251 -5.01 -45.76 -19.06
N PRO A 252 -4.66 -46.27 -17.84
CA PRO A 252 -5.39 -45.82 -16.64
C PRO A 252 -5.28 -44.32 -16.52
N GLU A 253 -6.44 -43.64 -16.62
CA GLU A 253 -6.52 -42.19 -16.50
C GLU A 253 -5.99 -41.74 -15.16
N GLU A 254 -5.02 -40.81 -15.18
CA GLU A 254 -4.67 -40.08 -13.99
C GLU A 254 -5.89 -39.28 -13.50
N PRO A 255 -6.15 -39.26 -12.18
CA PRO A 255 -7.31 -38.55 -11.67
C PRO A 255 -7.28 -37.08 -12.05
N GLN A 256 -8.29 -36.63 -12.82
CA GLN A 256 -8.41 -35.23 -13.25
C GLN A 256 -8.66 -34.28 -12.07
N PRO A 257 -8.18 -33.04 -12.10
CA PRO A 257 -8.43 -32.04 -11.05
C PRO A 257 -9.92 -31.72 -10.97
N ILE A 258 -10.41 -31.50 -9.76
CA ILE A 258 -11.78 -30.98 -9.51
C ILE A 258 -11.62 -29.48 -9.28
N ILE A 259 -11.96 -28.67 -10.28
CA ILE A 259 -11.90 -27.23 -10.20
C ILE A 259 -13.29 -26.71 -9.87
N ASP A 260 -13.55 -26.43 -8.59
CA ASP A 260 -14.82 -25.94 -8.10
C ASP A 260 -14.79 -24.44 -7.71
N PHE A 261 -13.80 -23.70 -8.21
CA PHE A 261 -13.65 -22.26 -8.07
C PHE A 261 -13.54 -21.58 -9.44
N ASP A 262 -14.09 -20.38 -9.53
CA ASP A 262 -14.09 -19.54 -10.74
C ASP A 262 -12.82 -18.68 -10.80
N ALA A 263 -12.24 -18.36 -9.63
CA ALA A 263 -11.04 -17.56 -9.49
C ALA A 263 -10.13 -18.02 -8.35
N ILE A 264 -8.83 -17.68 -8.41
CA ILE A 264 -7.85 -17.87 -7.32
C ILE A 264 -7.26 -16.51 -6.94
N PHE A 265 -7.37 -16.15 -5.66
CA PHE A 265 -6.71 -14.99 -5.08
C PHE A 265 -5.33 -15.38 -4.53
N ILE A 266 -4.27 -14.67 -4.98
CA ILE A 266 -2.88 -14.95 -4.59
C ILE A 266 -2.24 -13.65 -4.09
N PRO A 267 -2.33 -13.32 -2.78
CA PRO A 267 -1.75 -12.11 -2.20
C PRO A 267 -0.25 -12.28 -1.92
N ASP A 268 0.56 -12.26 -2.95
CA ASP A 268 2.02 -12.33 -2.83
C ASP A 268 2.72 -11.48 -3.91
N SER A 269 4.02 -11.42 -3.85
CA SER A 269 4.88 -10.69 -4.78
C SER A 269 4.83 -11.27 -6.20
N PHE A 270 5.14 -10.44 -7.18
CA PHE A 270 5.21 -10.85 -8.58
C PHE A 270 6.18 -12.03 -8.81
N GLN A 271 7.27 -12.11 -8.04
CA GLN A 271 8.23 -13.21 -8.15
C GLN A 271 7.60 -14.55 -7.79
N ARG A 272 6.80 -14.59 -6.73
CA ARG A 272 6.09 -15.82 -6.30
C ARG A 272 5.02 -16.21 -7.31
N VAL A 273 4.23 -15.25 -7.72
CA VAL A 273 3.16 -15.47 -8.71
C VAL A 273 3.71 -16.00 -10.03
N ALA A 274 4.85 -15.49 -10.47
CA ALA A 274 5.53 -15.98 -11.66
C ALA A 274 5.97 -17.45 -11.55
N MET A 275 6.17 -17.98 -10.33
CA MET A 275 6.45 -19.41 -10.11
C MET A 275 5.16 -20.23 -9.92
N ILE A 276 4.12 -19.65 -9.31
CA ILE A 276 2.85 -20.35 -9.05
C ILE A 276 2.04 -20.54 -10.35
N ALA A 277 1.92 -19.52 -11.18
CA ALA A 277 1.06 -19.56 -12.36
C ALA A 277 1.39 -20.72 -13.35
N PRO A 278 2.67 -21.00 -13.69
CA PRO A 278 3.03 -22.16 -14.50
C PRO A 278 2.70 -23.51 -13.81
N GLN A 279 2.83 -23.59 -12.48
CA GLN A 279 2.54 -24.82 -11.74
C GLN A 279 1.03 -25.10 -11.64
N LEU A 280 0.18 -24.07 -11.58
CA LEU A 280 -1.26 -24.23 -11.72
C LEU A 280 -1.59 -24.89 -13.07
N ALA A 281 -1.04 -24.37 -14.16
CA ALA A 281 -1.23 -24.94 -15.49
C ALA A 281 -0.67 -26.37 -15.62
N PHE A 282 0.50 -26.65 -15.00
CA PHE A 282 1.09 -28.00 -14.97
C PHE A 282 0.21 -29.04 -14.29
N HIS A 283 -0.62 -28.62 -13.34
CA HIS A 283 -1.59 -29.46 -12.65
C HIS A 283 -3.00 -29.34 -13.25
N ASP A 284 -3.10 -28.92 -14.52
CA ASP A 284 -4.34 -28.78 -15.29
C ASP A 284 -5.37 -27.83 -14.65
N VAL A 285 -4.92 -26.86 -13.81
CA VAL A 285 -5.77 -25.81 -13.28
C VAL A 285 -5.82 -24.68 -14.31
N LEU A 286 -6.72 -24.86 -15.28
CA LEU A 286 -6.90 -23.98 -16.43
C LEU A 286 -8.26 -23.29 -16.42
N GLY A 287 -8.37 -22.15 -17.13
CA GLY A 287 -9.63 -21.40 -17.25
C GLY A 287 -10.09 -20.68 -15.97
N VAL A 288 -9.23 -20.59 -14.96
CA VAL A 288 -9.50 -19.92 -13.69
C VAL A 288 -8.97 -18.50 -13.72
N GLN A 289 -9.76 -17.55 -13.28
CA GLN A 289 -9.35 -16.15 -13.17
C GLN A 289 -8.30 -15.98 -12.06
N LEU A 290 -7.10 -15.49 -12.40
CA LEU A 290 -6.09 -15.15 -11.40
C LEU A 290 -6.32 -13.75 -10.87
N LEU A 291 -6.35 -13.59 -9.54
CA LEU A 291 -6.60 -12.36 -8.83
C LEU A 291 -5.41 -12.00 -7.94
N GLY A 292 -4.96 -10.75 -8.00
CA GLY A 292 -3.79 -10.29 -7.24
C GLY A 292 -3.91 -8.90 -6.64
N THR A 293 -2.92 -8.57 -5.83
CA THR A 293 -2.75 -7.24 -5.22
C THR A 293 -1.79 -6.38 -6.05
N SER A 294 -1.58 -5.13 -5.64
CA SER A 294 -0.60 -4.22 -6.26
C SER A 294 0.84 -4.76 -6.24
N ALA A 295 1.13 -5.77 -5.41
CA ALA A 295 2.42 -6.47 -5.39
C ALA A 295 2.73 -7.25 -6.68
N TRP A 296 1.73 -7.41 -7.57
CA TRP A 296 1.92 -8.02 -8.90
C TRP A 296 2.41 -7.04 -9.95
N GLN A 297 2.36 -5.75 -9.67
CA GLN A 297 2.72 -4.72 -10.64
C GLN A 297 4.22 -4.70 -10.91
N SER A 298 4.64 -5.49 -11.87
CA SER A 298 6.02 -5.55 -12.36
C SER A 298 6.06 -6.09 -13.78
N LEU A 299 6.74 -5.42 -14.69
CA LEU A 299 6.98 -5.94 -16.07
C LEU A 299 7.66 -7.30 -16.04
N LYS A 300 8.47 -7.58 -15.01
CA LYS A 300 9.10 -8.89 -14.82
C LYS A 300 8.10 -10.02 -14.60
N LEU A 301 6.89 -9.74 -14.04
CA LEU A 301 5.84 -10.75 -13.95
C LEU A 301 5.45 -11.26 -15.33
N VAL A 302 5.25 -10.32 -16.27
CA VAL A 302 4.88 -10.66 -17.65
C VAL A 302 6.00 -11.43 -18.35
N GLU A 303 7.26 -11.00 -18.18
CA GLU A 303 8.42 -11.65 -18.78
C GLU A 303 8.64 -13.08 -18.25
N MET A 304 8.42 -13.31 -16.95
CA MET A 304 8.66 -14.59 -16.29
C MET A 304 7.49 -15.57 -16.49
N ALA A 305 6.25 -15.10 -16.30
CA ALA A 305 5.07 -15.97 -16.34
C ALA A 305 4.43 -16.10 -17.75
N LYS A 306 4.73 -15.17 -18.67
CA LYS A 306 4.29 -15.22 -20.08
C LYS A 306 2.81 -15.56 -20.26
N ASP A 307 2.53 -16.69 -20.92
CA ASP A 307 1.18 -17.12 -21.25
C ASP A 307 0.37 -17.53 -20.02
N TYR A 308 1.02 -17.94 -18.93
CA TYR A 308 0.35 -18.42 -17.70
C TYR A 308 -0.29 -17.30 -16.87
N ILE A 309 -0.01 -16.03 -17.16
CA ILE A 309 -0.58 -14.89 -16.43
C ILE A 309 -1.54 -14.05 -17.28
N GLN A 310 -1.82 -14.47 -18.52
CA GLN A 310 -2.75 -13.75 -19.40
C GLN A 310 -4.15 -13.72 -18.80
N GLY A 311 -4.82 -12.57 -18.90
CA GLY A 311 -6.14 -12.35 -18.32
C GLY A 311 -6.17 -12.14 -16.80
N ALA A 312 -5.04 -12.23 -16.11
CA ALA A 312 -4.99 -11.95 -14.68
C ALA A 312 -5.52 -10.55 -14.35
N LEU A 313 -6.20 -10.40 -13.21
CA LEU A 313 -6.76 -9.14 -12.71
C LEU A 313 -6.08 -8.81 -11.38
N PHE A 314 -5.55 -7.60 -11.24
CA PHE A 314 -4.89 -7.16 -10.02
C PHE A 314 -4.98 -5.65 -9.84
N CYS A 315 -4.80 -5.20 -8.61
CA CYS A 315 -4.86 -3.79 -8.25
C CYS A 315 -3.54 -3.08 -8.52
N SER A 316 -3.63 -1.77 -8.75
CA SER A 316 -2.52 -0.84 -8.78
C SER A 316 -2.92 0.51 -8.18
N GLY A 317 -1.98 1.20 -7.58
CA GLY A 317 -2.16 2.60 -7.16
C GLY A 317 -1.48 3.60 -8.11
N PHE A 318 -0.83 3.12 -9.18
CA PHE A 318 -0.15 3.97 -10.16
C PHE A 318 0.06 3.23 -11.48
N VAL A 319 -0.17 3.89 -12.59
CA VAL A 319 0.02 3.35 -13.95
C VAL A 319 0.84 4.33 -14.77
N GLY A 320 2.10 4.00 -15.02
CA GLY A 320 3.06 4.90 -15.67
C GLY A 320 2.79 5.16 -17.16
N ASP A 321 2.00 4.33 -17.83
CA ASP A 321 1.57 4.49 -19.22
C ASP A 321 0.14 5.07 -19.34
N SER A 322 -0.37 5.69 -18.28
CA SER A 322 -1.62 6.41 -18.26
C SER A 322 -1.61 7.59 -19.25
N GLU A 323 -2.76 7.83 -19.89
CA GLU A 323 -2.95 9.00 -20.78
C GLU A 323 -3.17 10.31 -20.01
N GLU A 324 -3.27 10.27 -18.68
CA GLU A 324 -3.41 11.45 -17.83
C GLU A 324 -2.20 12.39 -17.96
N PRO A 325 -2.40 13.66 -18.35
CA PRO A 325 -1.28 14.59 -18.63
C PRO A 325 -0.33 14.76 -17.44
N GLY A 326 -0.86 14.75 -16.22
CA GLY A 326 -0.04 14.86 -15.00
C GLY A 326 0.88 13.66 -14.78
N VAL A 327 0.41 12.44 -15.14
CA VAL A 327 1.20 11.22 -15.07
C VAL A 327 2.27 11.21 -16.16
N GLN A 328 1.93 11.61 -17.39
CA GLN A 328 2.90 11.66 -18.49
C GLN A 328 4.06 12.59 -18.17
N VAL A 329 3.78 13.80 -17.68
CA VAL A 329 4.82 14.76 -17.27
C VAL A 329 5.70 14.18 -16.16
N PHE A 330 5.10 13.55 -15.15
CA PHE A 330 5.85 12.92 -14.07
C PHE A 330 6.77 11.80 -14.56
N VAL A 331 6.26 10.93 -15.44
CA VAL A 331 7.03 9.81 -16.00
C VAL A 331 8.19 10.31 -16.87
N GLU A 332 7.95 11.30 -17.72
CA GLU A 332 8.99 11.91 -18.57
C GLU A 332 10.08 12.55 -17.70
N GLU A 333 9.72 13.39 -16.74
CA GLU A 333 10.67 14.01 -15.83
C GLU A 333 11.47 12.97 -15.01
N TYR A 334 10.81 11.89 -14.57
CA TYR A 334 11.48 10.83 -13.82
C TYR A 334 12.50 10.11 -14.69
N ARG A 335 12.14 9.76 -15.94
CA ARG A 335 13.07 9.12 -16.91
C ARG A 335 14.26 10.00 -17.23
N GLU A 336 14.02 11.29 -17.48
CA GLU A 336 15.09 12.24 -17.81
C GLU A 336 16.09 12.43 -16.66
N ASN A 337 15.65 12.39 -15.42
CA ASN A 337 16.52 12.65 -14.27
C ASN A 337 17.15 11.40 -13.68
N PHE A 338 16.53 10.23 -13.82
CA PHE A 338 16.97 9.00 -13.14
C PHE A 338 17.28 7.82 -14.05
N ASP A 339 17.11 7.97 -15.36
CA ASP A 339 17.29 6.90 -16.37
C ASP A 339 16.56 5.59 -16.00
N ALA A 340 15.32 5.73 -15.48
CA ALA A 340 14.49 4.64 -14.99
C ALA A 340 13.01 4.97 -15.09
N ASP A 341 12.16 3.98 -15.09
CA ASP A 341 10.71 4.15 -14.97
C ASP A 341 10.30 4.34 -13.50
N PRO A 342 9.38 5.28 -13.19
CA PRO A 342 8.86 5.43 -11.84
C PRO A 342 7.92 4.29 -11.47
N GLY A 343 8.04 3.80 -10.24
CA GLY A 343 7.07 2.91 -9.65
C GLY A 343 6.09 3.65 -8.72
N ILE A 344 5.25 2.87 -8.07
CA ILE A 344 4.19 3.37 -7.17
C ILE A 344 4.75 4.18 -5.98
N LEU A 345 5.92 3.80 -5.46
CA LEU A 345 6.54 4.48 -4.33
C LEU A 345 7.07 5.86 -4.72
N ALA A 346 7.62 5.99 -5.93
CA ALA A 346 8.00 7.28 -6.48
C ALA A 346 6.78 8.20 -6.63
N ALA A 347 5.66 7.66 -7.15
CA ALA A 347 4.40 8.39 -7.27
C ALA A 347 3.88 8.87 -5.91
N TYR A 348 3.89 8.02 -4.88
CA TYR A 348 3.48 8.42 -3.53
C TYR A 348 4.40 9.49 -2.92
N GLY A 349 5.71 9.37 -3.11
CA GLY A 349 6.68 10.38 -2.67
C GLY A 349 6.43 11.74 -3.34
N TYR A 350 6.26 11.72 -4.66
CA TYR A 350 5.96 12.91 -5.47
C TYR A 350 4.66 13.60 -5.06
N ASP A 351 3.59 12.84 -4.92
CA ASP A 351 2.28 13.39 -4.54
C ASP A 351 2.29 13.94 -3.12
N THR A 352 2.92 13.23 -2.17
CA THR A 352 2.96 13.64 -0.77
C THR A 352 3.69 14.96 -0.59
N ILE A 353 4.83 15.14 -1.26
CA ILE A 353 5.56 16.41 -1.14
C ILE A 353 4.85 17.56 -1.85
N ARG A 354 4.18 17.32 -2.99
CA ARG A 354 3.38 18.32 -3.69
C ARG A 354 2.16 18.74 -2.86
N LEU A 355 1.49 17.80 -2.21
CA LEU A 355 0.39 18.09 -1.30
C LEU A 355 0.88 18.95 -0.12
N LEU A 356 1.99 18.57 0.54
CA LEU A 356 2.57 19.35 1.61
C LEU A 356 2.99 20.75 1.16
N LYS A 357 3.60 20.88 -0.01
CA LYS A 357 3.98 22.17 -0.60
C LYS A 357 2.75 23.05 -0.83
N LYS A 358 1.67 22.51 -1.37
CA LYS A 358 0.40 23.24 -1.57
C LYS A 358 -0.19 23.70 -0.25
N VAL A 359 -0.29 22.81 0.73
CA VAL A 359 -0.90 23.13 2.04
C VAL A 359 -0.05 24.15 2.80
N LEU A 360 1.28 23.97 2.85
CA LEU A 360 2.20 24.87 3.54
C LEU A 360 2.34 26.25 2.87
N SER A 361 1.88 26.44 1.64
CA SER A 361 1.84 27.77 1.02
C SER A 361 0.78 28.68 1.62
N GLY A 362 -0.21 28.15 2.35
CA GLY A 362 -1.22 28.92 3.06
C GLY A 362 -0.60 29.78 4.17
N GLU A 363 -0.96 31.07 4.25
CA GLU A 363 -0.41 32.01 5.24
C GLU A 363 -0.86 31.71 6.68
N GLU A 364 -2.00 31.05 6.84
CA GLU A 364 -2.60 30.68 8.12
C GLU A 364 -1.86 29.51 8.81
N ILE A 365 -1.08 28.71 8.08
CA ILE A 365 -0.36 27.55 8.64
C ILE A 365 0.86 28.05 9.41
N ARG A 366 0.80 27.97 10.73
CA ARG A 366 1.88 28.41 11.65
C ARG A 366 2.32 27.34 12.63
N THR A 367 1.42 26.42 12.95
CA THR A 367 1.66 25.32 13.90
C THR A 367 1.42 23.97 13.23
N ARG A 368 1.89 22.91 13.88
CA ARG A 368 1.61 21.54 13.45
C ARG A 368 0.11 21.21 13.45
N LYS A 369 -0.65 21.81 14.36
CA LYS A 369 -2.11 21.63 14.41
C LYS A 369 -2.80 22.31 13.23
N ASP A 370 -2.33 23.52 12.84
CA ASP A 370 -2.87 24.16 11.63
C ASP A 370 -2.64 23.27 10.41
N LEU A 371 -1.44 22.65 10.30
CA LEU A 371 -1.14 21.73 9.22
C LEU A 371 -2.06 20.49 9.24
N VAL A 372 -2.32 19.89 10.39
CA VAL A 372 -3.25 18.77 10.53
C VAL A 372 -4.65 19.14 10.04
N GLN A 373 -5.18 20.27 10.49
CA GLN A 373 -6.49 20.76 10.06
C GLN A 373 -6.54 21.05 8.55
N ALA A 374 -5.47 21.62 8.01
CA ALA A 374 -5.38 21.89 6.58
C ALA A 374 -5.26 20.61 5.72
N LEU A 375 -4.57 19.59 6.22
CA LEU A 375 -4.51 18.27 5.56
C LEU A 375 -5.89 17.58 5.55
N LEU A 376 -6.59 17.57 6.69
CA LEU A 376 -7.96 17.04 6.78
C LEU A 376 -8.96 17.84 5.93
N GLY A 377 -8.75 19.14 5.81
CA GLY A 377 -9.54 20.03 4.94
C GLY A 377 -9.19 19.96 3.46
N SER A 378 -8.07 19.32 3.10
CA SER A 378 -7.62 19.22 1.72
C SER A 378 -8.36 18.09 1.00
N GLN A 379 -9.42 18.45 0.28
CA GLN A 379 -10.24 17.52 -0.48
C GLN A 379 -9.81 17.51 -1.96
N GLY A 380 -9.76 16.31 -2.56
CA GLY A 380 -9.60 16.16 -4.00
C GLY A 380 -8.25 16.65 -4.54
N PHE A 381 -7.14 16.41 -3.84
CA PHE A 381 -5.82 16.73 -4.39
C PHE A 381 -5.50 15.77 -5.54
N GLU A 382 -5.34 16.32 -6.75
CA GLU A 382 -4.99 15.57 -7.94
C GLU A 382 -3.50 15.20 -7.92
N GLY A 383 -3.23 13.94 -7.62
CA GLY A 383 -1.91 13.33 -7.65
C GLY A 383 -1.72 12.43 -8.87
N VAL A 384 -0.49 12.03 -9.15
CA VAL A 384 -0.16 11.03 -10.19
C VAL A 384 -0.52 9.61 -9.75
N SER A 385 -0.66 9.38 -8.44
CA SER A 385 -1.17 8.14 -7.83
C SER A 385 -2.68 8.20 -7.55
N GLY A 386 -3.42 9.03 -8.27
CA GLY A 386 -4.84 9.27 -8.10
C GLY A 386 -5.17 10.42 -7.15
N ILE A 387 -6.45 10.61 -6.90
CA ILE A 387 -6.95 11.66 -6.01
C ILE A 387 -6.59 11.32 -4.56
N ILE A 388 -6.12 12.31 -3.82
CA ILE A 388 -5.83 12.20 -2.39
C ILE A 388 -6.84 13.03 -1.61
N THR A 389 -7.64 12.36 -0.82
CA THR A 389 -8.54 12.92 0.18
C THR A 389 -8.29 12.15 1.47
N PHE A 390 -8.05 12.86 2.57
CA PHE A 390 -7.93 12.19 3.87
C PHE A 390 -9.30 12.12 4.54
N ASP A 391 -9.64 10.95 5.07
CA ASP A 391 -10.78 10.78 5.95
C ASP A 391 -10.55 11.49 7.30
N SER A 392 -11.55 11.46 8.17
CA SER A 392 -11.48 12.10 9.50
C SER A 392 -10.40 11.51 10.43
N LYS A 393 -9.85 10.36 10.10
CA LYS A 393 -8.78 9.69 10.85
C LYS A 393 -7.38 9.92 10.25
N GLY A 394 -7.29 10.50 9.05
CA GLY A 394 -6.04 10.71 8.33
C GLY A 394 -5.67 9.58 7.36
N GLU A 395 -6.60 8.68 7.04
CA GLU A 395 -6.43 7.67 6.02
C GLU A 395 -6.71 8.25 4.62
N ALA A 396 -5.84 8.03 3.66
CA ALA A 396 -6.12 8.44 2.29
C ALA A 396 -7.18 7.53 1.66
N GLU A 397 -8.29 8.11 1.26
CA GLU A 397 -9.28 7.46 0.42
C GLU A 397 -8.70 7.36 -1.00
N LYS A 398 -8.34 6.15 -1.42
CA LYS A 398 -7.78 5.87 -2.73
C LYS A 398 -8.65 4.87 -3.48
N GLU A 399 -8.85 5.14 -4.76
CA GLU A 399 -9.48 4.20 -5.65
C GLU A 399 -8.40 3.40 -6.38
N PRO A 400 -8.33 2.07 -6.17
CA PRO A 400 -7.38 1.23 -6.89
C PRO A 400 -7.68 1.23 -8.38
N ILE A 401 -6.65 1.31 -9.19
CA ILE A 401 -6.73 1.07 -10.62
C ILE A 401 -6.64 -0.44 -10.84
N LEU A 402 -7.61 -1.01 -11.54
CA LEU A 402 -7.54 -2.42 -11.89
C LEU A 402 -6.78 -2.60 -13.20
N LEU A 403 -5.83 -3.52 -13.16
CA LEU A 403 -5.01 -3.89 -14.31
C LEU A 403 -5.28 -5.33 -14.72
N THR A 404 -5.14 -5.58 -16.01
CA THR A 404 -5.10 -6.93 -16.58
C THR A 404 -3.87 -7.11 -17.45
N ILE A 405 -3.48 -8.36 -17.68
CA ILE A 405 -2.39 -8.70 -18.59
C ILE A 405 -2.97 -9.26 -19.89
N SER A 406 -2.68 -8.58 -21.00
CA SER A 406 -3.10 -9.03 -22.32
C SER A 406 -2.00 -8.82 -23.34
N ARG A 407 -1.72 -9.84 -24.15
CA ARG A 407 -0.67 -9.82 -25.18
C ARG A 407 0.70 -9.38 -24.62
N ASN A 408 1.02 -9.87 -23.44
CA ASN A 408 2.27 -9.56 -22.71
C ASN A 408 2.41 -8.07 -22.35
N LYS A 409 1.30 -7.36 -22.17
CA LYS A 409 1.26 -5.98 -21.66
C LYS A 409 0.33 -5.88 -20.47
N MET A 410 0.69 -5.03 -19.53
CA MET A 410 -0.23 -4.59 -18.46
C MET A 410 -1.11 -3.48 -19.03
N LEU A 411 -2.40 -3.63 -18.92
CA LEU A 411 -3.39 -2.68 -19.45
C LEU A 411 -4.40 -2.35 -18.36
N GLY A 412 -4.92 -1.16 -18.37
CA GLY A 412 -6.09 -0.81 -17.55
C GLY A 412 -7.24 -1.77 -17.86
N PHE A 413 -7.85 -2.34 -16.81
CA PHE A 413 -9.06 -3.13 -16.98
C PHE A 413 -10.23 -2.17 -17.26
N ALA A 414 -10.67 -2.15 -18.50
CA ALA A 414 -11.80 -1.32 -18.89
C ALA A 414 -13.08 -1.84 -18.20
N GLN A 415 -13.65 -1.02 -17.34
CA GLN A 415 -15.00 -1.25 -16.82
C GLN A 415 -15.98 -1.19 -18.00
N LYS A 416 -16.72 -2.28 -18.23
CA LYS A 416 -17.75 -2.35 -19.27
C LYS A 416 -19.06 -1.77 -18.78
#